data_eb21561605c14dcbb935aa4b8fa9fea6
#
_entry.id   eb21561605c14dcbb935aa4b8fa9fea6
#
_cell.length_a   1.000
_cell.length_b   1.000
_cell.length_c   1.000
_cell.angle_alpha   90.00
_cell.angle_beta   90.00
_cell.angle_gamma   90.00
#
_symmetry.space_group_name_H-M   'P 1'
#
loop_
_entity.id
_entity.type
_entity.pdbx_description
1 polymer ?
#
loop_
_entity_poly.entity_id
_entity_poly.type
_entity_poly.pdbx_seq_one_letter_code
_entity_poly.pdbx_strand_id
1 'polypeptide(L)'
;WITKEWQRYSHTFTVEHSSDNNRVRFWYMQSDVTYFLDEVSISPGDRITFQPEEKHQTVDGFGAGIKRRTEDLYVLNDSFREQIEEYCFNDLEVNMIRFFVYHDLEPENDNDDPYSLDETQLDWTRYDSDPNSWRTRYVGEALQNAFSQSVNGFDHVIGNCNSAPAWLKTNGQHNGGGTLISGGESEFSEFLVAFLNGMESRYGIEVT
;
A
#
# COMPACT_ATOMS: atom_id res chain seq x y z
N TRP A 1 -9.40 25.58 -9.89
CA TRP A 1 -8.44 26.14 -8.93
C TRP A 1 -9.09 26.05 -7.55
N ILE A 2 -8.46 25.38 -6.62
CA ILE A 2 -8.95 25.28 -5.24
C ILE A 2 -8.36 26.48 -4.48
N THR A 3 -9.16 27.19 -3.71
CA THR A 3 -8.73 28.38 -2.95
C THR A 3 -8.68 28.06 -1.46
N LYS A 4 -7.96 28.89 -0.66
CA LYS A 4 -7.87 28.75 0.81
C LYS A 4 -9.19 29.01 1.54
N GLU A 5 -10.19 29.50 0.83
CA GLU A 5 -11.51 29.73 1.38
C GLU A 5 -12.47 28.65 0.86
N TRP A 6 -13.41 28.25 1.67
CA TRP A 6 -14.44 27.31 1.29
C TRP A 6 -15.21 27.84 0.08
N GLN A 7 -15.05 27.17 -1.05
CA GLN A 7 -15.76 27.48 -2.28
C GLN A 7 -16.51 26.24 -2.76
N ARG A 8 -17.71 26.49 -3.21
CA ARG A 8 -18.51 25.46 -3.86
C ARG A 8 -18.04 25.25 -5.28
N TYR A 9 -17.57 24.04 -5.58
CA TYR A 9 -17.23 23.66 -6.95
C TYR A 9 -18.33 22.73 -7.48
N SER A 10 -18.75 22.97 -8.70
CA SER A 10 -19.65 22.07 -9.42
C SER A 10 -19.06 21.78 -10.79
N HIS A 11 -19.07 20.54 -11.18
CA HIS A 11 -18.68 20.12 -12.51
C HIS A 11 -19.77 19.22 -13.10
N THR A 12 -20.23 19.57 -14.29
CA THR A 12 -21.21 18.76 -15.02
C THR A 12 -20.46 17.99 -16.11
N PHE A 13 -20.64 16.70 -16.13
CA PHE A 13 -20.08 15.85 -17.18
C PHE A 13 -21.17 14.93 -17.73
N THR A 14 -21.01 14.55 -18.98
CA THR A 14 -21.89 13.57 -19.60
C THR A 14 -21.23 12.21 -19.57
N VAL A 15 -21.94 11.22 -19.06
CA VAL A 15 -21.49 9.82 -19.08
C VAL A 15 -21.97 9.22 -20.39
N GLU A 16 -21.06 8.92 -21.29
CA GLU A 16 -21.40 8.34 -22.61
C GLU A 16 -21.78 6.85 -22.52
N HIS A 17 -21.30 6.15 -21.48
CA HIS A 17 -21.59 4.74 -21.23
C HIS A 17 -21.89 4.49 -19.76
N SER A 18 -22.96 3.79 -19.46
CA SER A 18 -23.26 3.32 -18.11
C SER A 18 -22.45 2.06 -17.81
N SER A 19 -21.79 2.01 -16.67
CA SER A 19 -21.18 0.80 -16.15
C SER A 19 -21.38 0.73 -14.63
N ASP A 20 -21.44 -0.48 -14.08
CA ASP A 20 -21.61 -0.72 -12.64
C ASP A 20 -20.32 -0.37 -11.83
N ASN A 21 -19.27 0.07 -12.50
CA ASN A 21 -17.96 0.40 -11.95
C ASN A 21 -17.53 1.86 -12.17
N ASN A 22 -18.46 2.77 -12.14
CA ASN A 22 -18.11 4.20 -12.25
C ASN A 22 -17.35 4.66 -11.01
N ARG A 23 -16.25 5.37 -11.22
CA ARG A 23 -15.40 5.88 -10.14
C ARG A 23 -15.14 7.38 -10.36
N VAL A 24 -15.30 8.15 -9.30
CA VAL A 24 -14.79 9.53 -9.25
C VAL A 24 -13.35 9.47 -8.76
N ARG A 25 -12.45 10.12 -9.49
CA ARG A 25 -11.06 10.25 -9.11
C ARG A 25 -10.69 11.72 -9.07
N PHE A 26 -10.02 12.12 -8.00
CA PHE A 26 -9.43 13.43 -7.87
C PHE A 26 -7.96 13.33 -8.28
N TRP A 27 -7.54 14.15 -9.24
CA TRP A 27 -6.19 14.16 -9.78
C TRP A 27 -5.57 15.54 -9.54
N TYR A 28 -4.27 15.58 -9.30
CA TYR A 28 -3.49 16.82 -9.15
C TYR A 28 -3.96 17.72 -7.99
N MET A 29 -4.12 17.13 -6.80
CA MET A 29 -4.30 17.91 -5.59
C MET A 29 -2.93 18.46 -5.16
N GLN A 30 -2.85 19.76 -4.85
CA GLN A 30 -1.60 20.38 -4.39
C GLN A 30 -1.31 20.05 -2.93
N SER A 31 -0.02 19.87 -2.59
CA SER A 31 0.47 19.31 -1.33
C SER A 31 0.34 20.21 -0.11
N ASP A 32 0.14 21.53 -0.28
CA ASP A 32 0.12 22.49 0.84
C ASP A 32 -1.28 22.80 1.39
N VAL A 33 -2.26 21.97 1.07
CA VAL A 33 -3.66 22.22 1.41
C VAL A 33 -4.33 20.98 1.97
N THR A 34 -4.84 21.06 3.18
CA THR A 34 -5.75 20.05 3.71
C THR A 34 -7.09 20.15 2.99
N TYR A 35 -7.49 19.09 2.32
CA TYR A 35 -8.76 19.00 1.60
C TYR A 35 -9.79 18.29 2.48
N PHE A 36 -10.90 18.96 2.71
CA PHE A 36 -12.06 18.34 3.35
C PHE A 36 -13.08 18.01 2.26
N LEU A 37 -13.40 16.75 2.11
CA LEU A 37 -14.42 16.26 1.19
C LEU A 37 -15.58 15.71 2.02
N ASP A 38 -16.75 16.31 1.88
CA ASP A 38 -17.95 15.86 2.55
C ASP A 38 -19.06 15.58 1.54
N GLU A 39 -19.86 14.57 1.79
CA GLU A 39 -20.98 14.09 0.96
C GLU A 39 -20.74 14.09 -0.56
N VAL A 40 -19.97 13.14 -1.07
CA VAL A 40 -19.86 12.91 -2.51
C VAL A 40 -20.98 11.99 -2.95
N SER A 41 -22.04 12.52 -3.52
CA SER A 41 -23.08 11.72 -4.18
C SER A 41 -23.10 12.01 -5.68
N ILE A 42 -23.28 10.98 -6.49
CA ILE A 42 -23.48 11.10 -7.92
C ILE A 42 -24.84 10.49 -8.25
N SER A 43 -25.75 11.33 -8.72
CA SER A 43 -27.04 10.88 -9.25
C SER A 43 -27.21 11.39 -10.66
N PRO A 44 -27.96 10.71 -11.52
CA PRO A 44 -28.25 11.18 -12.87
C PRO A 44 -28.90 12.57 -12.82
N GLY A 45 -28.21 13.57 -13.36
CA GLY A 45 -28.67 14.96 -13.39
C GLY A 45 -28.42 15.77 -12.13
N ASP A 46 -27.77 15.18 -11.09
CA ASP A 46 -27.52 15.87 -9.84
C ASP A 46 -26.16 16.55 -9.75
N ARG A 47 -26.13 17.48 -8.84
CA ARG A 47 -24.95 18.26 -8.51
C ARG A 47 -24.23 17.64 -7.31
N ILE A 48 -22.90 17.44 -7.42
CA ILE A 48 -22.09 17.14 -6.26
C ILE A 48 -22.01 18.42 -5.41
N THR A 49 -22.43 18.33 -4.16
CA THR A 49 -22.40 19.43 -3.21
C THR A 49 -21.46 19.05 -2.07
N PHE A 50 -20.47 19.89 -1.81
CA PHE A 50 -19.63 19.82 -0.62
C PHE A 50 -20.24 20.69 0.46
N GLN A 51 -20.51 20.14 1.61
CA GLN A 51 -21.04 20.86 2.79
C GLN A 51 -19.96 20.85 3.88
N PRO A 52 -19.05 21.81 3.87
CA PRO A 52 -17.90 21.81 4.78
C PRO A 52 -18.28 21.98 6.26
N GLU A 53 -19.47 22.45 6.54
CA GLU A 53 -19.99 22.62 7.92
C GLU A 53 -20.51 21.29 8.50
N GLU A 54 -20.88 20.34 7.64
CA GLU A 54 -21.38 19.02 8.06
C GLU A 54 -20.22 18.03 8.16
N LYS A 55 -19.68 17.87 9.35
CA LYS A 55 -18.59 16.93 9.64
C LYS A 55 -19.18 15.58 10.04
N HIS A 56 -18.93 14.55 9.25
CA HIS A 56 -19.42 13.20 9.53
C HIS A 56 -18.35 12.27 10.08
N GLN A 57 -17.11 12.36 9.61
CA GLN A 57 -16.01 11.52 10.06
C GLN A 57 -14.70 12.26 10.07
N THR A 58 -13.78 11.80 10.91
CA THR A 58 -12.36 12.18 10.82
C THR A 58 -11.68 11.28 9.80
N VAL A 59 -10.88 11.87 8.94
CA VAL A 59 -9.99 11.13 8.02
C VAL A 59 -8.62 11.11 8.66
N ASP A 60 -8.13 9.92 9.02
CA ASP A 60 -6.84 9.76 9.71
C ASP A 60 -5.65 10.01 8.77
N GLY A 61 -5.85 9.88 7.46
CA GLY A 61 -4.78 10.14 6.50
C GLY A 61 -5.12 9.78 5.07
N PHE A 62 -4.17 10.09 4.21
CA PHE A 62 -4.20 9.74 2.80
C PHE A 62 -2.96 8.94 2.45
N GLY A 63 -3.12 7.90 1.64
CA GLY A 63 -2.01 7.04 1.33
C GLY A 63 -2.10 6.29 0.02
N ALA A 64 -1.02 5.61 -0.28
CA ALA A 64 -0.87 4.79 -1.47
C ALA A 64 -0.25 3.44 -1.16
N GLY A 65 -0.34 2.52 -2.11
CA GLY A 65 0.28 1.20 -1.99
C GLY A 65 1.50 1.06 -2.88
N ILE A 66 2.63 0.74 -2.28
CA ILE A 66 3.84 0.23 -2.96
C ILE A 66 3.71 -1.29 -2.99
N LYS A 67 3.29 -1.86 -4.12
CA LYS A 67 2.99 -3.30 -4.11
C LYS A 67 3.16 -4.02 -5.44
N ARG A 68 2.89 -3.41 -6.54
CA ARG A 68 3.00 -4.01 -7.87
C ARG A 68 3.63 -3.03 -8.80
N ARG A 69 4.43 -3.54 -9.73
CA ARG A 69 5.09 -2.75 -10.75
C ARG A 69 6.04 -1.68 -10.17
N THR A 70 6.53 -1.90 -8.95
CA THR A 70 7.61 -1.08 -8.40
C THR A 70 8.83 -1.13 -9.33
N GLU A 71 9.04 -2.27 -9.96
CA GLU A 71 10.08 -2.46 -10.98
C GLU A 71 9.93 -1.50 -12.18
N ASP A 72 8.72 -1.07 -12.52
CA ASP A 72 8.51 -0.11 -13.61
C ASP A 72 9.14 1.27 -13.29
N LEU A 73 9.25 1.64 -12.02
CA LEU A 73 9.99 2.84 -11.60
C LEU A 73 11.50 2.65 -11.75
N TYR A 74 11.99 1.45 -11.49
CA TYR A 74 13.41 1.14 -11.50
C TYR A 74 13.98 0.85 -12.90
N VAL A 75 13.16 0.79 -13.94
CA VAL A 75 13.62 0.83 -15.34
C VAL A 75 13.74 2.26 -15.87
N LEU A 76 13.22 3.25 -15.15
CA LEU A 76 13.43 4.65 -15.47
C LEU A 76 14.87 5.06 -15.11
N ASN A 77 15.36 6.13 -15.73
CA ASN A 77 16.61 6.71 -15.24
C ASN A 77 16.40 7.33 -13.85
N ASP A 78 17.46 7.40 -13.06
CA ASP A 78 17.43 7.82 -11.67
C ASP A 78 16.77 9.19 -11.46
N SER A 79 17.06 10.16 -12.33
CA SER A 79 16.47 11.50 -12.24
C SER A 79 14.94 11.52 -12.39
N PHE A 80 14.40 10.68 -13.26
CA PHE A 80 12.94 10.56 -13.38
C PHE A 80 12.31 9.83 -12.21
N ARG A 81 13.00 8.77 -11.73
CA ARG A 81 12.53 8.03 -10.55
C ARG A 81 12.50 8.95 -9.34
N GLU A 82 13.59 9.63 -9.04
CA GLU A 82 13.70 10.58 -7.93
C GLU A 82 12.61 11.67 -7.99
N GLN A 83 12.32 12.19 -9.18
CA GLN A 83 11.26 13.18 -9.36
C GLN A 83 9.87 12.62 -9.08
N ILE A 84 9.58 11.37 -9.48
CA ILE A 84 8.30 10.71 -9.18
C ILE A 84 8.18 10.46 -7.67
N GLU A 85 9.25 9.98 -7.05
CA GLU A 85 9.31 9.72 -5.62
C GLU A 85 9.12 11.02 -4.82
N GLU A 86 9.77 12.11 -5.23
CA GLU A 86 9.60 13.45 -4.65
C GLU A 86 8.14 13.89 -4.72
N TYR A 87 7.50 13.79 -5.88
CA TYR A 87 6.08 14.14 -6.01
C TYR A 87 5.16 13.26 -5.17
N CYS A 88 5.46 11.96 -5.06
CA CYS A 88 4.63 11.03 -4.33
C CYS A 88 4.76 11.19 -2.80
N PHE A 89 5.97 11.36 -2.31
CA PHE A 89 6.27 11.25 -0.88
C PHE A 89 6.51 12.60 -0.19
N ASN A 90 6.87 13.63 -0.95
CA ASN A 90 7.09 14.95 -0.42
C ASN A 90 5.94 15.91 -0.82
N ASP A 91 5.70 16.10 -2.11
CA ASP A 91 4.72 17.09 -2.57
C ASP A 91 3.27 16.72 -2.23
N LEU A 92 2.91 15.44 -2.29
CA LEU A 92 1.57 14.97 -1.93
C LEU A 92 1.38 14.79 -0.43
N GLU A 93 2.46 14.81 0.35
CA GLU A 93 2.45 14.64 1.80
C GLU A 93 1.59 13.45 2.27
N VAL A 94 1.66 12.33 1.55
CA VAL A 94 0.95 11.11 1.98
C VAL A 94 1.47 10.64 3.33
N ASN A 95 0.59 10.37 4.27
CA ASN A 95 0.93 9.94 5.62
C ASN A 95 0.57 8.47 5.90
N MET A 96 0.12 7.76 4.89
CA MET A 96 -0.14 6.32 4.94
C MET A 96 0.55 5.62 3.79
N ILE A 97 1.23 4.52 4.08
CA ILE A 97 1.85 3.67 3.08
C ILE A 97 1.45 2.22 3.29
N ARG A 98 1.16 1.51 2.21
CA ARG A 98 0.79 0.11 2.26
C ARG A 98 1.64 -0.71 1.29
N PHE A 99 2.11 -1.87 1.75
CA PHE A 99 2.88 -2.81 0.94
C PHE A 99 2.41 -4.26 1.15
N PHE A 100 2.92 -5.19 0.36
CA PHE A 100 2.58 -6.60 0.53
C PHE A 100 3.56 -7.31 1.45
N VAL A 101 3.01 -8.10 2.38
CA VAL A 101 3.67 -9.24 2.99
C VAL A 101 3.50 -10.41 2.02
N TYR A 102 4.57 -10.80 1.37
CA TYR A 102 4.49 -11.75 0.28
C TYR A 102 4.69 -13.18 0.79
N HIS A 103 3.72 -14.03 0.52
CA HIS A 103 3.67 -15.41 1.00
C HIS A 103 4.83 -16.31 0.51
N ASP A 104 5.54 -15.88 -0.55
CA ASP A 104 6.63 -16.67 -1.15
C ASP A 104 7.97 -16.44 -0.45
N LEU A 105 8.05 -15.55 0.53
CA LEU A 105 9.27 -15.33 1.31
C LEU A 105 9.62 -16.57 2.15
N GLU A 106 8.63 -17.39 2.43
CA GLU A 106 8.81 -18.69 3.10
C GLU A 106 8.15 -19.78 2.25
N PRO A 107 8.87 -20.32 1.26
CA PRO A 107 8.32 -21.32 0.33
C PRO A 107 8.08 -22.69 0.95
N GLU A 108 8.78 -23.02 2.02
CA GLU A 108 8.71 -24.27 2.80
C GLU A 108 8.84 -23.89 4.26
N ASN A 109 8.38 -24.76 5.18
CA ASN A 109 8.61 -24.56 6.61
C ASN A 109 10.11 -24.57 6.91
N ASP A 110 10.60 -23.55 7.58
CA ASP A 110 12.03 -23.41 7.90
C ASP A 110 12.43 -24.24 9.12
N ASN A 111 11.50 -24.44 10.06
CA ASN A 111 11.70 -25.21 11.29
C ASN A 111 10.37 -25.66 11.90
N ASP A 112 10.42 -26.44 12.98
CA ASP A 112 9.24 -26.95 13.70
C ASP A 112 8.97 -26.16 15.01
N ASP A 113 9.65 -25.04 15.24
CA ASP A 113 9.50 -24.19 16.43
C ASP A 113 8.87 -22.84 16.08
N PRO A 114 7.56 -22.66 16.26
CA PRO A 114 6.84 -21.44 15.88
C PRO A 114 7.24 -20.20 16.72
N TYR A 115 8.21 -20.33 17.60
CA TYR A 115 8.79 -19.24 18.37
C TYR A 115 10.20 -18.87 17.91
N SER A 116 10.71 -19.55 16.89
CA SER A 116 11.99 -19.25 16.25
C SER A 116 11.83 -18.14 15.20
N LEU A 117 11.76 -16.90 15.67
CA LEU A 117 11.45 -15.70 14.84
C LEU A 117 12.67 -15.21 14.04
N ASP A 118 13.33 -16.10 13.31
CA ASP A 118 14.55 -15.80 12.57
C ASP A 118 14.24 -15.32 11.13
N GLU A 119 14.22 -14.02 10.94
CA GLU A 119 13.98 -13.41 9.63
C GLU A 119 15.04 -13.77 8.57
N THR A 120 16.20 -14.32 8.98
CA THR A 120 17.25 -14.72 8.02
C THR A 120 16.88 -15.99 7.25
N GLN A 121 15.88 -16.73 7.71
CA GLN A 121 15.36 -17.92 7.03
C GLN A 121 14.38 -17.55 5.89
N LEU A 122 13.88 -16.32 5.86
CA LEU A 122 13.03 -15.84 4.78
C LEU A 122 13.82 -15.56 3.50
N ASP A 123 13.26 -15.91 2.36
CA ASP A 123 13.87 -15.65 1.02
C ASP A 123 13.66 -14.19 0.61
N TRP A 124 14.47 -13.29 1.17
CA TRP A 124 14.44 -11.86 0.88
C TRP A 124 14.90 -11.50 -0.53
N THR A 125 15.54 -12.41 -1.26
CA THR A 125 15.99 -12.14 -2.64
C THR A 125 14.83 -11.77 -3.54
N ARG A 126 13.65 -12.30 -3.27
CA ARG A 126 12.41 -11.97 -3.96
C ARG A 126 11.89 -10.57 -3.66
N TYR A 127 12.26 -10.02 -2.53
CA TYR A 127 11.83 -8.70 -2.08
C TYR A 127 12.78 -7.60 -2.57
N ASP A 128 14.06 -7.92 -2.65
CA ASP A 128 15.10 -6.97 -3.03
C ASP A 128 15.27 -6.89 -4.54
N SER A 129 15.62 -7.98 -5.21
CA SER A 129 16.16 -7.89 -6.56
C SER A 129 15.93 -9.11 -7.48
N ASP A 130 15.21 -10.13 -7.05
CA ASP A 130 14.98 -11.29 -7.91
C ASP A 130 14.29 -10.87 -9.22
N PRO A 131 14.93 -11.04 -10.39
CA PRO A 131 14.35 -10.70 -11.67
C PRO A 131 13.09 -11.52 -12.01
N ASN A 132 12.88 -12.65 -11.32
CA ASN A 132 11.70 -13.49 -11.49
C ASN A 132 10.55 -13.07 -10.59
N SER A 133 10.80 -12.21 -9.59
CA SER A 133 9.80 -11.69 -8.67
C SER A 133 9.28 -10.32 -9.09
N TRP A 134 8.67 -10.26 -10.26
CA TRP A 134 8.14 -9.02 -10.84
C TRP A 134 7.11 -8.28 -9.97
N ARG A 135 6.58 -8.92 -8.91
CA ARG A 135 5.54 -8.34 -8.06
C ARG A 135 6.08 -7.62 -6.84
N THR A 136 7.24 -8.04 -6.34
CA THR A 136 7.81 -7.55 -5.08
C THR A 136 9.20 -6.95 -5.24
N ARG A 137 9.79 -7.10 -6.41
CA ARG A 137 11.10 -6.54 -6.73
C ARG A 137 11.14 -5.05 -6.43
N TYR A 138 12.19 -4.62 -5.76
CA TYR A 138 12.42 -3.23 -5.34
C TYR A 138 11.43 -2.66 -4.31
N VAL A 139 10.55 -3.46 -3.72
CA VAL A 139 9.61 -2.93 -2.72
C VAL A 139 10.37 -2.44 -1.48
N GLY A 140 11.37 -3.17 -1.02
CA GLY A 140 12.20 -2.75 0.11
C GLY A 140 12.91 -1.42 -0.15
N GLU A 141 13.58 -1.29 -1.29
CA GLU A 141 14.26 -0.05 -1.68
C GLU A 141 13.28 1.12 -1.87
N ALA A 142 12.14 0.87 -2.52
CA ALA A 142 11.12 1.91 -2.70
C ALA A 142 10.52 2.39 -1.37
N LEU A 143 10.39 1.50 -0.39
CA LEU A 143 9.97 1.88 0.96
C LEU A 143 11.05 2.72 1.65
N GLN A 144 12.32 2.33 1.58
CA GLN A 144 13.42 3.14 2.12
C GLN A 144 13.46 4.54 1.51
N ASN A 145 13.30 4.64 0.19
CA ASN A 145 13.23 5.92 -0.51
C ASN A 145 12.02 6.74 -0.04
N ALA A 146 10.84 6.12 0.09
CA ALA A 146 9.66 6.78 0.60
C ALA A 146 9.89 7.38 2.00
N PHE A 147 10.47 6.60 2.90
CA PHE A 147 10.79 7.07 4.26
C PHE A 147 11.84 8.17 4.28
N SER A 148 12.83 8.11 3.41
CA SER A 148 13.90 9.13 3.34
C SER A 148 13.42 10.45 2.75
N GLN A 149 12.43 10.43 1.87
CA GLN A 149 11.90 11.60 1.17
C GLN A 149 10.69 12.22 1.86
N SER A 150 9.96 11.45 2.66
CA SER A 150 8.79 11.96 3.39
C SER A 150 9.19 12.99 4.44
N VAL A 151 8.70 14.22 4.31
CA VAL A 151 9.01 15.33 5.23
C VAL A 151 8.36 15.11 6.60
N ASN A 152 7.16 14.56 6.62
CA ASN A 152 6.35 14.38 7.83
C ASN A 152 6.37 12.95 8.38
N GLY A 153 7.04 12.03 7.69
CA GLY A 153 6.97 10.60 8.00
C GLY A 153 5.63 9.96 7.63
N PHE A 154 5.42 8.75 8.11
CA PHE A 154 4.17 8.01 7.90
C PHE A 154 3.51 7.72 9.24
N ASP A 155 2.26 8.14 9.42
CA ASP A 155 1.45 7.81 10.60
C ASP A 155 1.04 6.33 10.60
N HIS A 156 0.86 5.76 9.39
CA HIS A 156 0.47 4.36 9.21
C HIS A 156 1.31 3.67 8.15
N VAL A 157 1.95 2.59 8.55
CA VAL A 157 2.76 1.71 7.69
C VAL A 157 2.12 0.33 7.70
N ILE A 158 1.42 -0.02 6.64
CA ILE A 158 0.51 -1.16 6.62
C ILE A 158 1.10 -2.30 5.81
N GLY A 159 1.46 -3.39 6.46
CA GLY A 159 1.76 -4.67 5.83
C GLY A 159 0.47 -5.43 5.48
N ASN A 160 0.26 -5.73 4.21
CA ASN A 160 -0.93 -6.46 3.76
C ASN A 160 -0.59 -7.89 3.33
N CYS A 161 -0.94 -8.85 4.14
CA CYS A 161 -0.85 -10.27 3.79
C CYS A 161 -2.14 -10.73 3.10
N ASN A 162 -2.04 -11.10 1.82
CA ASN A 162 -3.20 -11.57 1.04
C ASN A 162 -3.46 -13.05 1.21
N SER A 163 -2.47 -13.82 1.59
CA SER A 163 -2.53 -15.28 1.77
C SER A 163 -1.38 -15.75 2.63
N ALA A 164 -1.62 -16.77 3.42
CA ALA A 164 -0.54 -17.52 4.05
C ALA A 164 0.34 -18.20 2.99
N PRO A 165 1.60 -18.57 3.32
CA PRO A 165 2.42 -19.46 2.51
C PRO A 165 1.68 -20.69 2.04
N ALA A 166 2.05 -21.20 0.85
CA ALA A 166 1.32 -22.30 0.22
C ALA A 166 1.33 -23.58 1.05
N TRP A 167 2.44 -23.86 1.73
CA TRP A 167 2.62 -25.03 2.57
C TRP A 167 1.73 -25.03 3.83
N LEU A 168 1.30 -23.83 4.30
CA LEU A 168 0.35 -23.67 5.40
C LEU A 168 -1.12 -23.81 4.98
N LYS A 169 -1.41 -24.07 3.71
CA LYS A 169 -2.79 -24.11 3.23
C LYS A 169 -3.26 -25.49 2.81
N THR A 170 -4.51 -25.79 3.10
CA THR A 170 -5.13 -27.10 2.82
C THR A 170 -5.13 -27.46 1.33
N ASN A 171 -5.05 -26.48 0.44
CA ASN A 171 -4.96 -26.73 -1.01
C ASN A 171 -3.53 -26.67 -1.55
N GLY A 172 -2.52 -26.46 -0.69
CA GLY A 172 -1.12 -26.36 -1.11
C GLY A 172 -0.83 -25.20 -2.07
N GLN A 173 -1.69 -24.17 -2.09
CA GLN A 173 -1.55 -23.05 -3.03
C GLN A 173 -1.88 -21.72 -2.34
N HIS A 174 -1.14 -20.67 -2.67
CA HIS A 174 -1.41 -19.32 -2.18
C HIS A 174 -2.70 -18.70 -2.77
N ASN A 175 -3.25 -19.24 -3.84
CA ASN A 175 -4.47 -18.79 -4.49
C ASN A 175 -5.55 -19.91 -4.55
N GLY A 176 -6.70 -19.59 -5.13
CA GLY A 176 -7.75 -20.57 -5.35
C GLY A 176 -8.51 -21.03 -4.09
N GLY A 177 -8.48 -20.22 -3.01
CA GLY A 177 -9.15 -20.54 -1.74
C GLY A 177 -8.27 -21.38 -0.82
N GLY A 178 -8.89 -22.33 -0.11
CA GLY A 178 -8.23 -23.10 0.96
C GLY A 178 -8.23 -22.35 2.30
N THR A 179 -8.04 -23.09 3.37
CA THR A 179 -7.91 -22.59 4.75
C THR A 179 -6.52 -22.94 5.29
N LEU A 180 -6.12 -22.38 6.38
CA LEU A 180 -4.93 -22.88 7.10
C LEU A 180 -5.09 -24.38 7.42
N ILE A 181 -3.99 -25.10 7.37
CA ILE A 181 -3.93 -26.47 7.87
C ILE A 181 -4.20 -26.47 9.39
N SER A 182 -4.65 -27.59 9.92
CA SER A 182 -4.89 -27.71 11.38
C SER A 182 -3.59 -27.49 12.14
N GLY A 183 -3.58 -26.55 13.07
CA GLY A 183 -2.39 -26.19 13.86
C GLY A 183 -1.42 -25.23 13.15
N GLY A 184 -1.76 -24.76 11.95
CA GLY A 184 -0.90 -23.85 11.20
C GLY A 184 -0.96 -22.38 11.64
N GLU A 185 -1.78 -22.03 12.65
CA GLU A 185 -1.94 -20.67 13.11
C GLU A 185 -0.66 -20.13 13.78
N SER A 186 0.04 -20.96 14.52
CA SER A 186 1.30 -20.60 15.20
C SER A 186 2.42 -20.36 14.19
N GLU A 187 2.59 -21.25 13.23
CA GLU A 187 3.55 -21.10 12.13
C GLU A 187 3.25 -19.87 11.26
N PHE A 188 1.98 -19.61 10.99
CA PHE A 188 1.61 -18.40 10.25
C PHE A 188 1.90 -17.12 11.05
N SER A 189 1.74 -17.16 12.36
CA SER A 189 2.10 -16.03 13.24
C SER A 189 3.61 -15.82 13.27
N GLU A 190 4.38 -16.92 13.33
CA GLU A 190 5.83 -16.90 13.25
C GLU A 190 6.31 -16.23 11.95
N PHE A 191 5.84 -16.70 10.80
CA PHE A 191 6.12 -16.09 9.49
C PHE A 191 5.87 -14.58 9.48
N LEU A 192 4.72 -14.14 10.01
CA LEU A 192 4.39 -12.71 10.05
C LEU A 192 5.35 -11.92 10.95
N VAL A 193 5.71 -12.45 12.12
CA VAL A 193 6.62 -11.76 13.04
C VAL A 193 8.05 -11.77 12.50
N ALA A 194 8.52 -12.90 11.94
CA ALA A 194 9.81 -12.96 11.27
C ALA A 194 9.90 -11.94 10.12
N PHE A 195 8.82 -11.81 9.33
CA PHE A 195 8.74 -10.78 8.30
C PHE A 195 8.84 -9.36 8.88
N LEU A 196 8.13 -9.04 9.96
CA LEU A 196 8.20 -7.72 10.60
C LEU A 196 9.60 -7.42 11.12
N ASN A 197 10.24 -8.39 11.78
CA ASN A 197 11.63 -8.28 12.23
C ASN A 197 12.59 -8.02 11.06
N GLY A 198 12.37 -8.70 9.94
CA GLY A 198 13.16 -8.49 8.73
C GLY A 198 12.95 -7.12 8.09
N MET A 199 11.73 -6.59 8.10
CA MET A 199 11.48 -5.23 7.62
C MET A 199 12.23 -4.18 8.45
N GLU A 200 12.26 -4.35 9.76
CA GLU A 200 12.99 -3.46 10.65
C GLU A 200 14.50 -3.63 10.48
N SER A 201 15.02 -4.86 10.55
CA SER A 201 16.46 -5.13 10.52
C SER A 201 17.11 -4.81 9.17
N ARG A 202 16.43 -5.08 8.06
CA ARG A 202 16.97 -4.93 6.70
C ARG A 202 16.73 -3.54 6.11
N TYR A 203 15.56 -2.97 6.37
CA TYR A 203 15.11 -1.73 5.73
C TYR A 203 14.91 -0.57 6.71
N GLY A 204 14.96 -0.82 8.01
CA GLY A 204 14.70 0.19 9.03
C GLY A 204 13.23 0.63 9.08
N ILE A 205 12.31 -0.25 8.67
CA ILE A 205 10.88 0.06 8.53
C ILE A 205 10.10 -0.64 9.62
N GLU A 206 9.52 0.15 10.51
CA GLU A 206 8.56 -0.31 11.51
C GLU A 206 7.14 -0.30 10.91
N VAL A 207 6.43 -1.41 11.05
CA VAL A 207 5.03 -1.57 10.61
C VAL A 207 4.12 -1.27 11.78
N THR A 208 3.15 -0.37 11.60
CA THR A 208 2.28 0.15 12.66
C THR A 208 0.85 -0.38 12.56
#